data_f674553209800deebeee25ec67de1fbf
#
_entry.id   f674553209800deebeee25ec67de1fbf
#
_cell.length_a   1.000
_cell.length_b   1.000
_cell.length_c   1.000
_cell.angle_alpha   90.00
_cell.angle_beta   90.00
_cell.angle_gamma   90.00
#
_symmetry.space_group_name_H-M   'P 1'
#
loop_
_entity.id
_entity.type
_entity.pdbx_description
1 polymer ?
#
loop_
_entity_poly.entity_id
_entity_poly.type
_entity_poly.pdbx_seq_one_letter_code
_entity_poly.pdbx_strand_id
1 'polypeptide(L)'
;VLTAMMICGCSKNENENPAPPEEDIFSVDITSLEFSGRGGTQYISFESTQDWTLSGGASWCEPSQKSGSGTDRYFSVDFSATSNTTTDNRSTAFTLKSGEQSVEIQITQGFVPTVIVSEAGTLQQILTEQNLLETTELKINGKPDETDFKFLKSVLTLNYLDISDVNLEELPERAFANSLISHVILPRSLKVIGNEMFYMAETRTVQMFDEVVAIGDKAFYMSEIHSDFHFSSKLQ
;
A
#
# COMPACT_ATOMS: atom_id res chain seq x y z
N VAL A 1 55.89 58.84 46.47
CA VAL A 1 54.91 57.75 46.65
C VAL A 1 54.76 57.04 45.27
N LEU A 2 55.41 55.90 45.15
CA LEU A 2 55.32 55.04 43.94
C LEU A 2 54.18 53.99 44.16
N THR A 3 53.20 54.01 43.29
CA THR A 3 52.13 53.00 43.29
C THR A 3 52.50 51.94 42.30
N ALA A 4 52.78 50.73 42.77
CA ALA A 4 53.03 49.56 41.92
C ALA A 4 51.69 48.97 41.39
N MET A 5 51.59 48.85 40.08
CA MET A 5 50.45 48.24 39.38
C MET A 5 50.74 46.76 39.20
N MET A 6 50.02 45.92 39.95
CA MET A 6 50.09 44.47 39.78
C MET A 6 49.28 44.07 38.54
N ILE A 7 49.97 43.50 37.54
CA ILE A 7 49.34 42.86 36.37
C ILE A 7 49.04 41.44 36.77
N CYS A 8 47.75 41.11 36.92
CA CYS A 8 47.28 39.74 37.08
C CYS A 8 47.28 39.07 35.73
N GLY A 9 48.27 38.21 35.46
CA GLY A 9 48.30 37.36 34.27
C GLY A 9 47.28 36.22 34.42
N CYS A 10 46.18 36.25 33.65
CA CYS A 10 45.36 35.07 33.43
C CYS A 10 46.12 34.06 32.62
N SER A 11 46.62 33.00 33.23
CA SER A 11 47.03 31.80 32.50
C SER A 11 45.82 31.13 31.91
N LYS A 12 45.75 31.08 30.58
CA LYS A 12 44.81 30.19 29.89
C LYS A 12 45.23 28.76 30.22
N ASN A 13 44.34 28.02 30.85
CA ASN A 13 44.43 26.55 30.91
C ASN A 13 44.18 25.99 29.54
N GLU A 14 45.26 25.73 28.78
CA GLU A 14 45.25 24.98 27.54
C GLU A 14 45.30 23.47 27.89
N ASN A 15 44.20 22.96 28.45
CA ASN A 15 43.98 21.52 28.63
C ASN A 15 42.50 21.17 28.42
N GLU A 16 41.92 21.71 27.34
CA GLU A 16 40.71 21.08 26.82
C GLU A 16 41.17 19.84 26.06
N ASN A 17 41.05 18.69 26.71
CA ASN A 17 41.13 17.39 26.02
C ASN A 17 40.06 17.43 24.92
N PRO A 18 40.41 17.27 23.63
CA PRO A 18 39.41 17.26 22.57
C PRO A 18 38.35 16.23 22.91
N ALA A 19 37.10 16.62 22.80
CA ALA A 19 35.98 15.68 22.96
C ALA A 19 36.27 14.43 22.11
N PRO A 20 36.04 13.24 22.63
CA PRO A 20 36.21 12.03 21.82
C PRO A 20 35.41 12.21 20.51
N PRO A 21 35.96 11.76 19.38
CA PRO A 21 35.26 11.86 18.12
C PRO A 21 33.85 11.22 18.29
N GLU A 22 32.82 11.92 17.84
CA GLU A 22 31.48 11.35 17.82
C GLU A 22 31.52 10.08 17.01
N GLU A 23 31.01 8.98 17.57
CA GLU A 23 30.95 7.70 16.89
C GLU A 23 30.03 7.83 15.67
N ASP A 24 30.50 7.32 14.53
CA ASP A 24 29.68 7.23 13.32
C ASP A 24 28.56 6.22 13.54
N ILE A 25 27.35 6.72 13.65
CA ILE A 25 26.15 5.91 13.82
C ILE A 25 25.50 5.68 12.46
N PHE A 26 25.24 4.42 12.14
CA PHE A 26 24.41 4.03 11.01
C PHE A 26 23.62 2.77 11.37
N SER A 27 22.31 2.91 11.52
CA SER A 27 21.41 1.78 11.82
C SER A 27 20.09 1.94 11.07
N VAL A 28 19.58 0.84 10.54
CA VAL A 28 18.35 0.79 9.75
C VAL A 28 17.36 -0.13 10.45
N ASP A 29 16.11 0.30 10.59
CA ASP A 29 15.06 -0.43 11.31
C ASP A 29 14.65 -1.73 10.58
N ILE A 30 14.40 -1.62 9.28
CA ILE A 30 14.05 -2.75 8.41
C ILE A 30 14.79 -2.65 7.07
N THR A 31 15.15 -3.80 6.51
CA THR A 31 15.89 -3.91 5.24
C THR A 31 15.12 -4.60 4.13
N SER A 32 13.83 -4.84 4.36
CA SER A 32 12.93 -5.42 3.35
C SER A 32 11.54 -4.81 3.43
N LEU A 33 10.96 -4.51 2.27
CA LEU A 33 9.59 -4.05 2.11
C LEU A 33 8.84 -4.98 1.15
N GLU A 34 7.60 -5.32 1.52
CA GLU A 34 6.73 -6.16 0.70
C GLU A 34 5.50 -5.37 0.29
N PHE A 35 5.28 -5.20 -1.01
CA PHE A 35 4.12 -4.53 -1.56
C PHE A 35 3.11 -5.53 -2.10
N SER A 36 1.83 -5.23 -1.93
CA SER A 36 0.77 -5.94 -2.65
C SER A 36 0.85 -5.66 -4.15
N GLY A 37 0.15 -6.46 -4.96
CA GLY A 37 0.07 -6.25 -6.41
C GLY A 37 -0.46 -4.88 -6.80
N ARG A 38 -1.25 -4.23 -5.95
CA ARG A 38 -1.77 -2.87 -6.18
C ARG A 38 -0.73 -1.76 -6.03
N GLY A 39 0.40 -2.06 -5.40
CA GLY A 39 1.39 -1.06 -5.03
C GLY A 39 1.02 -0.34 -3.73
N GLY A 40 1.35 0.94 -3.65
CA GLY A 40 1.13 1.76 -2.46
C GLY A 40 2.41 2.38 -1.93
N THR A 41 2.39 2.82 -0.68
CA THR A 41 3.54 3.46 -0.03
C THR A 41 3.87 2.74 1.27
N GLN A 42 5.16 2.46 1.47
CA GLN A 42 5.74 1.96 2.72
C GLN A 42 7.00 2.77 3.02
N TYR A 43 7.53 2.69 4.22
CA TYR A 43 8.71 3.47 4.60
C TYR A 43 9.73 2.63 5.36
N ILE A 44 10.96 3.09 5.34
CA ILE A 44 12.02 2.69 6.28
C ILE A 44 12.37 3.87 7.16
N SER A 45 12.82 3.59 8.39
CA SER A 45 13.45 4.57 9.25
C SER A 45 14.89 4.16 9.53
N PHE A 46 15.76 5.14 9.66
CA PHE A 46 17.16 4.89 9.99
C PHE A 46 17.79 6.07 10.70
N GLU A 47 18.89 5.79 11.38
CA GLU A 47 19.74 6.76 12.04
C GLU A 47 21.07 6.83 11.30
N SER A 48 21.57 8.05 11.06
CA SER A 48 22.86 8.29 10.46
C SER A 48 23.46 9.59 10.97
N THR A 49 24.74 9.58 11.37
CA THR A 49 25.51 10.78 11.72
C THR A 49 26.35 11.29 10.56
N GLN A 50 26.33 10.60 9.42
CA GLN A 50 27.00 10.97 8.18
C GLN A 50 25.98 11.26 7.08
N ASP A 51 26.38 12.04 6.08
CA ASP A 51 25.60 12.23 4.87
C ASP A 51 25.29 10.87 4.23
N TRP A 52 24.08 10.72 3.73
CA TRP A 52 23.64 9.46 3.17
C TRP A 52 23.11 9.62 1.75
N THR A 53 23.17 8.53 1.02
CA THR A 53 22.62 8.41 -0.34
C THR A 53 21.90 7.09 -0.52
N LEU A 54 20.85 7.12 -1.33
CA LEU A 54 20.09 5.95 -1.74
C LEU A 54 20.18 5.81 -3.26
N SER A 55 20.61 4.65 -3.73
CA SER A 55 20.83 4.38 -5.15
C SER A 55 20.27 3.02 -5.56
N GLY A 56 20.11 2.79 -6.86
CA GLY A 56 19.50 1.57 -7.39
C GLY A 56 18.01 1.69 -7.57
N GLY A 57 17.30 0.57 -7.48
CA GLY A 57 15.87 0.48 -7.64
C GLY A 57 15.41 0.37 -9.11
N ALA A 58 14.17 -0.06 -9.28
CA ALA A 58 13.49 -0.11 -10.57
C ALA A 58 12.44 1.00 -10.67
N SER A 59 12.11 1.41 -11.89
CA SER A 59 11.19 2.53 -12.17
C SER A 59 9.77 2.37 -11.61
N TRP A 60 9.40 1.18 -11.19
CA TRP A 60 8.09 0.92 -10.58
C TRP A 60 8.05 1.20 -9.07
N CYS A 61 9.20 1.46 -8.43
CA CYS A 61 9.31 1.78 -7.01
C CYS A 61 10.22 3.00 -6.84
N GLU A 62 9.66 4.12 -6.41
CA GLU A 62 10.38 5.38 -6.28
C GLU A 62 10.44 5.81 -4.81
N PRO A 63 11.66 6.14 -4.29
CA PRO A 63 11.82 6.69 -2.96
C PRO A 63 11.48 8.19 -2.94
N SER A 64 10.94 8.67 -1.83
CA SER A 64 10.59 10.10 -1.62
C SER A 64 11.80 11.01 -1.64
N GLN A 65 12.97 10.48 -1.27
CA GLN A 65 14.24 11.20 -1.30
C GLN A 65 15.40 10.21 -1.50
N LYS A 66 16.48 10.69 -2.10
CA LYS A 66 17.65 9.86 -2.46
C LYS A 66 18.95 10.26 -1.74
N SER A 67 18.90 11.26 -0.88
CA SER A 67 20.03 11.71 -0.07
C SER A 67 19.57 12.59 1.09
N GLY A 68 20.43 12.74 2.09
CA GLY A 68 20.25 13.66 3.21
C GLY A 68 21.54 13.95 3.93
N SER A 69 21.54 14.97 4.81
CA SER A 69 22.70 15.36 5.60
C SER A 69 22.67 14.71 6.97
N GLY A 70 23.79 14.15 7.42
CA GLY A 70 23.95 13.54 8.73
C GLY A 70 23.67 14.45 9.92
N THR A 71 23.50 15.76 9.70
CA THR A 71 23.13 16.72 10.75
C THR A 71 21.73 16.50 11.32
N ASP A 72 20.84 15.86 10.55
CA ASP A 72 19.45 15.59 10.96
C ASP A 72 19.32 14.33 11.82
N ARG A 73 20.27 13.42 11.73
CA ARG A 73 20.45 12.18 12.46
C ARG A 73 19.36 11.11 12.23
N TYR A 74 18.07 11.45 12.33
CA TYR A 74 16.94 10.51 12.17
C TYR A 74 16.21 10.77 10.86
N PHE A 75 16.00 9.73 10.08
CA PHE A 75 15.43 9.80 8.75
C PHE A 75 14.29 8.82 8.56
N SER A 76 13.32 9.22 7.74
CA SER A 76 12.31 8.35 7.19
C SER A 76 12.25 8.55 5.67
N VAL A 77 12.30 7.46 4.91
CA VAL A 77 12.18 7.49 3.46
C VAL A 77 10.99 6.63 3.05
N ASP A 78 10.01 7.26 2.40
CA ASP A 78 8.87 6.58 1.80
C ASP A 78 9.29 5.97 0.46
N PHE A 79 8.83 4.76 0.19
CA PHE A 79 8.91 4.08 -1.10
C PHE A 79 7.51 3.94 -1.66
N SER A 80 7.28 4.47 -2.86
CA SER A 80 6.00 4.39 -3.55
C SER A 80 6.11 3.44 -4.73
N ALA A 81 5.38 2.32 -4.67
CA ALA A 81 5.32 1.33 -5.73
C ALA A 81 4.05 1.51 -6.57
N THR A 82 4.21 1.48 -7.90
CA THR A 82 3.07 1.42 -8.83
C THR A 82 2.45 0.02 -8.84
N SER A 83 1.22 -0.12 -9.32
CA SER A 83 0.59 -1.43 -9.47
C SER A 83 1.41 -2.36 -10.35
N ASN A 84 1.48 -3.63 -9.97
CA ASN A 84 2.11 -4.67 -10.77
C ASN A 84 1.07 -5.26 -11.73
N THR A 85 1.17 -4.89 -12.98
CA THR A 85 0.27 -5.34 -14.07
C THR A 85 0.76 -6.59 -14.78
N THR A 86 1.85 -7.20 -14.31
CA THR A 86 2.36 -8.48 -14.84
C THR A 86 1.67 -9.66 -14.17
N THR A 87 2.03 -10.87 -14.57
CA THR A 87 1.49 -12.12 -14.00
C THR A 87 2.39 -12.72 -12.92
N ASP A 88 3.51 -12.07 -12.62
CA ASP A 88 4.52 -12.60 -11.72
C ASP A 88 4.91 -11.56 -10.65
N ASN A 89 5.38 -12.06 -9.52
CA ASN A 89 6.02 -11.21 -8.51
C ASN A 89 7.26 -10.55 -9.11
N ARG A 90 7.52 -9.33 -8.67
CA ARG A 90 8.73 -8.58 -9.07
C ARG A 90 9.51 -8.12 -7.87
N SER A 91 10.81 -7.92 -8.06
CA SER A 91 11.70 -7.44 -6.99
C SER A 91 12.70 -6.42 -7.52
N THR A 92 13.21 -5.62 -6.62
CA THR A 92 14.31 -4.69 -6.85
C THR A 92 15.02 -4.44 -5.52
N ALA A 93 16.19 -3.80 -5.58
CA ALA A 93 16.93 -3.43 -4.39
C ALA A 93 17.46 -2.00 -4.50
N PHE A 94 17.54 -1.34 -3.35
CA PHE A 94 18.22 -0.07 -3.18
C PHE A 94 19.40 -0.24 -2.26
N THR A 95 20.49 0.47 -2.54
CA THR A 95 21.64 0.56 -1.64
C THR A 95 21.57 1.88 -0.89
N LEU A 96 21.37 1.81 0.42
CA LEU A 96 21.49 2.94 1.34
C LEU A 96 22.92 3.00 1.85
N LYS A 97 23.62 4.09 1.57
CA LYS A 97 25.01 4.31 1.97
C LYS A 97 25.12 5.52 2.89
N SER A 98 25.91 5.38 3.98
CA SER A 98 26.26 6.44 4.91
C SER A 98 27.76 6.34 5.23
N GLY A 99 28.54 7.35 4.87
CA GLY A 99 30.00 7.30 4.99
C GLY A 99 30.57 6.09 4.24
N GLU A 100 31.29 5.22 4.95
CA GLU A 100 31.84 3.97 4.41
C GLU A 100 30.89 2.76 4.58
N GLN A 101 29.80 2.92 5.33
CA GLN A 101 28.85 1.85 5.59
C GLN A 101 27.76 1.82 4.52
N SER A 102 27.23 0.63 4.25
CA SER A 102 26.07 0.47 3.34
C SER A 102 25.22 -0.71 3.73
N VAL A 103 23.93 -0.59 3.44
CA VAL A 103 22.94 -1.66 3.61
C VAL A 103 22.09 -1.75 2.35
N GLU A 104 21.70 -2.97 1.98
CA GLU A 104 20.77 -3.20 0.87
C GLU A 104 19.35 -3.29 1.40
N ILE A 105 18.44 -2.52 0.81
CA ILE A 105 16.99 -2.55 1.08
C ILE A 105 16.34 -3.35 -0.04
N GLN A 106 15.82 -4.52 0.30
CA GLN A 106 15.11 -5.40 -0.63
C GLN A 106 13.65 -4.98 -0.76
N ILE A 107 13.18 -4.83 -1.99
CA ILE A 107 11.78 -4.53 -2.29
C ILE A 107 11.20 -5.69 -3.09
N THR A 108 10.11 -6.27 -2.60
CA THR A 108 9.32 -7.26 -3.32
C THR A 108 7.92 -6.76 -3.54
N GLN A 109 7.31 -7.14 -4.65
CA GLN A 109 5.91 -6.82 -4.92
C GLN A 109 5.20 -8.01 -5.54
N GLY A 110 4.04 -8.38 -4.98
CA GLY A 110 3.14 -9.34 -5.55
C GLY A 110 2.50 -8.86 -6.86
N PHE A 111 1.59 -9.63 -7.39
CA PHE A 111 0.70 -9.23 -8.49
C PHE A 111 -0.75 -9.49 -8.07
N VAL A 112 -1.71 -8.86 -8.76
CA VAL A 112 -3.14 -9.17 -8.59
C VAL A 112 -3.51 -10.27 -9.57
N PRO A 113 -3.76 -11.51 -9.11
CA PRO A 113 -4.19 -12.59 -9.99
C PRO A 113 -5.45 -12.17 -10.78
N THR A 114 -5.45 -12.44 -12.08
CA THR A 114 -6.60 -12.18 -12.95
C THR A 114 -7.16 -13.48 -13.49
N VAL A 115 -8.43 -13.75 -13.21
CA VAL A 115 -9.13 -14.93 -13.72
C VAL A 115 -10.24 -14.53 -14.68
N ILE A 116 -10.53 -15.41 -15.63
CA ILE A 116 -11.59 -15.20 -16.62
C ILE A 116 -12.66 -16.27 -16.40
N VAL A 117 -13.83 -15.84 -15.93
CA VAL A 117 -15.02 -16.69 -15.78
C VAL A 117 -15.73 -16.73 -17.13
N SER A 118 -15.39 -17.73 -17.96
CA SER A 118 -15.98 -17.90 -19.31
C SER A 118 -17.39 -18.46 -19.23
N GLU A 119 -17.64 -19.32 -18.26
CA GLU A 119 -18.95 -19.96 -17.98
C GLU A 119 -19.38 -19.63 -16.56
N ALA A 120 -20.65 -19.27 -16.41
CA ALA A 120 -21.27 -18.93 -15.12
C ALA A 120 -21.14 -20.09 -14.11
N GLY A 121 -20.87 -19.79 -12.85
CA GLY A 121 -20.77 -20.78 -11.76
C GLY A 121 -19.43 -21.54 -11.72
N THR A 122 -18.42 -21.14 -12.51
CA THR A 122 -17.16 -21.90 -12.60
C THR A 122 -16.00 -21.30 -11.80
N LEU A 123 -16.20 -20.17 -11.12
CA LEU A 123 -15.13 -19.46 -10.40
C LEU A 123 -14.43 -20.33 -9.37
N GLN A 124 -15.18 -21.11 -8.57
CA GLN A 124 -14.59 -22.02 -7.58
C GLN A 124 -13.64 -23.03 -8.21
N GLN A 125 -14.03 -23.61 -9.34
CA GLN A 125 -13.18 -24.55 -10.06
C GLN A 125 -11.91 -23.85 -10.56
N ILE A 126 -12.04 -22.67 -11.17
CA ILE A 126 -10.92 -21.89 -11.70
C ILE A 126 -9.90 -21.56 -10.58
N LEU A 127 -10.37 -21.05 -9.43
CA LEU A 127 -9.48 -20.74 -8.32
C LEU A 127 -8.81 -21.98 -7.72
N THR A 128 -9.51 -23.12 -7.71
CA THR A 128 -8.94 -24.39 -7.25
C THR A 128 -7.84 -24.88 -8.21
N GLU A 129 -8.10 -24.87 -9.49
CA GLU A 129 -7.15 -25.33 -10.52
C GLU A 129 -5.90 -24.44 -10.61
N GLN A 130 -6.06 -23.14 -10.37
CA GLN A 130 -4.95 -22.18 -10.35
C GLN A 130 -4.29 -22.01 -8.98
N ASN A 131 -4.72 -22.77 -7.96
CA ASN A 131 -4.21 -22.67 -6.58
C ASN A 131 -4.34 -21.25 -5.97
N LEU A 132 -5.47 -20.59 -6.22
CA LEU A 132 -5.77 -19.22 -5.81
C LEU A 132 -6.79 -19.12 -4.67
N LEU A 133 -7.16 -20.22 -4.01
CA LEU A 133 -8.17 -20.21 -2.92
C LEU A 133 -7.76 -19.38 -1.71
N GLU A 134 -6.46 -19.23 -1.47
CA GLU A 134 -5.89 -18.45 -0.36
C GLU A 134 -5.41 -17.06 -0.81
N THR A 135 -5.81 -16.61 -2.02
CA THR A 135 -5.41 -15.29 -2.49
C THR A 135 -6.03 -14.17 -1.67
N THR A 136 -5.28 -13.11 -1.43
CA THR A 136 -5.77 -11.90 -0.76
C THR A 136 -6.26 -10.82 -1.72
N GLU A 137 -5.88 -10.93 -3.00
CA GLU A 137 -6.23 -9.99 -4.05
C GLU A 137 -6.66 -10.77 -5.29
N LEU A 138 -7.71 -10.32 -5.97
CA LEU A 138 -8.26 -11.00 -7.15
C LEU A 138 -8.87 -9.99 -8.11
N LYS A 139 -8.58 -10.15 -9.40
CA LYS A 139 -9.32 -9.52 -10.49
C LYS A 139 -10.11 -10.58 -11.24
N ILE A 140 -11.39 -10.30 -11.51
CA ILE A 140 -12.28 -11.18 -12.26
C ILE A 140 -12.73 -10.48 -13.53
N ASN A 141 -12.61 -11.19 -14.64
CA ASN A 141 -13.17 -10.81 -15.93
C ASN A 141 -14.17 -11.88 -16.38
N GLY A 142 -14.95 -11.58 -17.42
CA GLY A 142 -15.87 -12.54 -18.02
C GLY A 142 -17.31 -12.41 -17.53
N LYS A 143 -17.96 -13.52 -17.19
CA LYS A 143 -19.41 -13.61 -16.94
C LYS A 143 -19.72 -14.33 -15.63
N PRO A 144 -19.26 -13.82 -14.47
CA PRO A 144 -19.64 -14.41 -13.19
C PRO A 144 -21.15 -14.26 -12.94
N ASP A 145 -21.73 -15.25 -12.26
CA ASP A 145 -23.15 -15.26 -11.90
C ASP A 145 -23.34 -15.27 -10.38
N GLU A 146 -24.60 -15.46 -9.94
CA GLU A 146 -24.96 -15.52 -8.54
C GLU A 146 -24.20 -16.60 -7.75
N THR A 147 -23.92 -17.74 -8.38
CA THR A 147 -23.16 -18.84 -7.74
C THR A 147 -21.71 -18.42 -7.47
N ASP A 148 -21.09 -17.72 -8.43
CA ASP A 148 -19.75 -17.18 -8.29
C ASP A 148 -19.65 -16.13 -7.18
N PHE A 149 -20.62 -15.19 -7.10
CA PHE A 149 -20.68 -14.20 -6.03
C PHE A 149 -20.96 -14.81 -4.65
N LYS A 150 -21.78 -15.87 -4.56
CA LYS A 150 -21.96 -16.63 -3.32
C LYS A 150 -20.66 -17.30 -2.87
N PHE A 151 -19.92 -17.86 -3.82
CA PHE A 151 -18.63 -18.48 -3.53
C PHE A 151 -17.59 -17.44 -3.07
N LEU A 152 -17.50 -16.28 -3.72
CA LEU A 152 -16.57 -15.20 -3.33
C LEU A 152 -16.70 -14.82 -1.85
N LYS A 153 -17.90 -14.78 -1.31
CA LYS A 153 -18.13 -14.49 0.12
C LYS A 153 -17.60 -15.56 1.07
N SER A 154 -17.31 -16.77 0.57
CA SER A 154 -16.71 -17.86 1.34
C SER A 154 -15.17 -17.86 1.34
N VAL A 155 -14.55 -17.07 0.47
CA VAL A 155 -13.09 -16.92 0.40
C VAL A 155 -12.64 -15.92 1.47
N LEU A 156 -12.39 -16.42 2.67
CA LEU A 156 -12.15 -15.61 3.87
C LEU A 156 -10.85 -14.79 3.83
N THR A 157 -9.89 -15.18 3.01
CA THR A 157 -8.61 -14.49 2.83
C THR A 157 -8.70 -13.32 1.85
N LEU A 158 -9.73 -13.30 1.00
CA LEU A 158 -9.88 -12.28 -0.04
C LEU A 158 -10.19 -10.92 0.59
N ASN A 159 -9.29 -9.98 0.42
CA ASN A 159 -9.37 -8.62 0.93
C ASN A 159 -9.68 -7.59 -0.15
N TYR A 160 -9.21 -7.82 -1.37
CA TYR A 160 -9.38 -6.92 -2.51
C TYR A 160 -9.97 -7.67 -3.70
N LEU A 161 -11.04 -7.10 -4.28
CA LEU A 161 -11.71 -7.63 -5.45
C LEU A 161 -11.88 -6.54 -6.51
N ASP A 162 -11.35 -6.77 -7.70
CA ASP A 162 -11.56 -5.93 -8.89
C ASP A 162 -12.46 -6.69 -9.89
N ILE A 163 -13.67 -6.21 -10.09
CA ILE A 163 -14.61 -6.69 -11.10
C ILE A 163 -14.96 -5.59 -12.12
N SER A 164 -14.08 -4.59 -12.25
CA SER A 164 -14.33 -3.41 -13.09
C SER A 164 -14.54 -3.73 -14.56
N ASP A 165 -13.93 -4.81 -15.06
CA ASP A 165 -14.02 -5.25 -16.44
C ASP A 165 -15.11 -6.32 -16.68
N VAL A 166 -15.88 -6.67 -15.64
CA VAL A 166 -17.08 -7.50 -15.78
C VAL A 166 -18.19 -6.65 -16.41
N ASN A 167 -18.80 -7.14 -17.49
CA ASN A 167 -19.88 -6.42 -18.18
C ASN A 167 -21.24 -6.79 -17.62
N LEU A 168 -21.59 -6.23 -16.45
CA LEU A 168 -22.89 -6.38 -15.80
C LEU A 168 -23.45 -5.00 -15.46
N GLU A 169 -24.69 -4.74 -15.87
CA GLU A 169 -25.43 -3.52 -15.51
C GLU A 169 -26.06 -3.59 -14.12
N GLU A 170 -26.24 -4.81 -13.61
CA GLU A 170 -26.78 -5.13 -12.29
C GLU A 170 -26.05 -6.35 -11.73
N LEU A 171 -25.72 -6.32 -10.45
CA LEU A 171 -25.15 -7.46 -9.73
C LEU A 171 -26.27 -8.28 -9.07
N PRO A 172 -26.01 -9.57 -8.76
CA PRO A 172 -26.95 -10.38 -8.00
C PRO A 172 -27.36 -9.71 -6.69
N GLU A 173 -28.58 -9.94 -6.25
CA GLU A 173 -29.08 -9.47 -4.97
C GLU A 173 -28.13 -9.89 -3.83
N ARG A 174 -27.81 -8.96 -2.93
CA ARG A 174 -26.93 -9.21 -1.79
C ARG A 174 -25.52 -9.72 -2.18
N ALA A 175 -25.00 -9.33 -3.34
CA ALA A 175 -23.73 -9.83 -3.88
C ALA A 175 -22.59 -9.80 -2.86
N PHE A 176 -22.51 -8.77 -2.03
CA PHE A 176 -21.48 -8.58 -0.99
C PHE A 176 -22.06 -8.55 0.42
N ALA A 177 -23.31 -8.93 0.63
CA ALA A 177 -23.89 -8.96 1.99
C ALA A 177 -23.12 -9.94 2.90
N ASN A 178 -22.76 -9.48 4.11
CA ASN A 178 -21.91 -10.17 5.09
C ASN A 178 -20.52 -10.58 4.55
N SER A 179 -20.01 -9.87 3.55
CA SER A 179 -18.67 -10.10 2.98
C SER A 179 -17.59 -9.53 3.88
N LEU A 180 -16.42 -10.21 3.95
CA LEU A 180 -15.20 -9.73 4.58
C LEU A 180 -14.26 -9.01 3.59
N ILE A 181 -14.65 -8.84 2.33
CA ILE A 181 -13.85 -8.20 1.30
C ILE A 181 -13.78 -6.69 1.59
N SER A 182 -12.62 -6.21 2.03
CA SER A 182 -12.46 -4.81 2.47
C SER A 182 -12.47 -3.81 1.32
N HIS A 183 -12.05 -4.21 0.12
CA HIS A 183 -11.91 -3.31 -1.02
C HIS A 183 -12.55 -3.92 -2.26
N VAL A 184 -13.54 -3.24 -2.84
CA VAL A 184 -14.25 -3.69 -4.03
C VAL A 184 -14.23 -2.61 -5.11
N ILE A 185 -13.82 -2.98 -6.34
CA ILE A 185 -14.02 -2.16 -7.54
C ILE A 185 -15.15 -2.77 -8.34
N LEU A 186 -16.26 -2.04 -8.43
CA LEU A 186 -17.48 -2.47 -9.11
C LEU A 186 -17.35 -2.41 -10.65
N PRO A 187 -18.24 -3.07 -11.40
CA PRO A 187 -18.25 -3.00 -12.85
C PRO A 187 -18.42 -1.58 -13.37
N ARG A 188 -17.66 -1.20 -14.41
CA ARG A 188 -17.82 0.10 -15.10
C ARG A 188 -19.19 0.28 -15.72
N SER A 189 -19.85 -0.83 -16.11
CA SER A 189 -21.18 -0.86 -16.71
C SER A 189 -22.32 -0.86 -15.68
N LEU A 190 -22.00 -0.93 -14.37
CA LEU A 190 -23.02 -1.06 -13.32
C LEU A 190 -23.90 0.18 -13.28
N LYS A 191 -25.22 -0.02 -13.37
CA LYS A 191 -26.23 1.05 -13.32
C LYS A 191 -26.95 1.15 -11.97
N VAL A 192 -27.08 0.01 -11.27
CA VAL A 192 -27.85 -0.06 -10.03
C VAL A 192 -27.05 -0.73 -8.93
N ILE A 193 -26.91 -0.05 -7.80
CA ILE A 193 -26.53 -0.68 -6.54
C ILE A 193 -27.79 -1.30 -5.95
N GLY A 194 -27.93 -2.62 -6.06
CA GLY A 194 -29.15 -3.34 -5.67
C GLY A 194 -29.48 -3.26 -4.17
N ASN A 195 -30.66 -3.74 -3.81
CA ASN A 195 -31.08 -3.84 -2.41
C ASN A 195 -30.09 -4.70 -1.62
N GLU A 196 -29.75 -4.22 -0.42
CA GLU A 196 -28.89 -4.94 0.53
C GLU A 196 -27.54 -5.41 -0.06
N MET A 197 -27.03 -4.79 -1.14
CA MET A 197 -25.82 -5.24 -1.83
C MET A 197 -24.63 -5.40 -0.90
N PHE A 198 -24.40 -4.46 0.01
CA PHE A 198 -23.33 -4.47 1.03
C PHE A 198 -23.90 -4.56 2.46
N TYR A 199 -25.07 -5.17 2.65
CA TYR A 199 -25.69 -5.30 3.95
C TYR A 199 -24.77 -6.01 4.95
N MET A 200 -24.42 -5.37 6.08
CA MET A 200 -23.51 -5.89 7.11
C MET A 200 -22.15 -6.37 6.56
N ALA A 201 -21.67 -5.74 5.48
CA ALA A 201 -20.36 -6.06 4.92
C ALA A 201 -19.24 -5.30 5.65
N GLU A 202 -18.09 -5.94 5.84
CA GLU A 202 -16.86 -5.31 6.35
C GLU A 202 -16.08 -4.56 5.25
N THR A 203 -16.79 -4.16 4.19
CA THR A 203 -16.20 -3.46 3.06
C THR A 203 -15.92 -2.01 3.43
N ARG A 204 -14.65 -1.62 3.40
CA ARG A 204 -14.17 -0.28 3.75
C ARG A 204 -14.15 0.68 2.58
N THR A 205 -13.82 0.19 1.39
CA THR A 205 -13.80 1.02 0.18
C THR A 205 -14.55 0.34 -0.95
N VAL A 206 -15.40 1.12 -1.61
CA VAL A 206 -16.12 0.72 -2.82
C VAL A 206 -15.83 1.74 -3.90
N GLN A 207 -15.15 1.33 -4.96
CA GLN A 207 -14.98 2.17 -6.13
C GLN A 207 -16.15 1.95 -7.08
N MET A 208 -16.87 3.02 -7.37
CA MET A 208 -17.97 3.06 -8.34
C MET A 208 -17.57 3.93 -9.53
N PHE A 209 -18.31 3.80 -10.62
CA PHE A 209 -18.14 4.62 -11.82
C PHE A 209 -19.42 5.43 -12.10
N ASP A 210 -19.31 6.42 -13.00
CA ASP A 210 -20.37 7.42 -13.26
C ASP A 210 -21.65 6.88 -13.90
N GLU A 211 -21.72 5.59 -14.22
CA GLU A 211 -22.92 4.96 -14.79
C GLU A 211 -23.99 4.57 -13.75
N VAL A 212 -23.66 4.61 -12.45
CA VAL A 212 -24.62 4.28 -11.38
C VAL A 212 -25.68 5.38 -11.29
N VAL A 213 -26.94 5.01 -11.51
CA VAL A 213 -28.09 5.91 -11.53
C VAL A 213 -29.11 5.66 -10.41
N ALA A 214 -28.99 4.53 -9.71
CA ALA A 214 -29.89 4.20 -8.60
C ALA A 214 -29.18 3.39 -7.50
N ILE A 215 -29.64 3.61 -6.26
CA ILE A 215 -29.20 2.86 -5.07
C ILE A 215 -30.45 2.31 -4.38
N GLY A 216 -30.47 1.00 -4.17
CA GLY A 216 -31.59 0.28 -3.57
C GLY A 216 -31.66 0.40 -2.05
N ASP A 217 -32.72 -0.15 -1.50
CA ASP A 217 -33.02 -0.14 -0.07
C ASP A 217 -31.91 -0.88 0.71
N LYS A 218 -31.45 -0.26 1.81
CA LYS A 218 -30.43 -0.83 2.70
C LYS A 218 -29.14 -1.28 2.00
N ALA A 219 -28.83 -0.74 0.82
CA ALA A 219 -27.67 -1.14 0.01
C ALA A 219 -26.37 -1.15 0.82
N PHE A 220 -26.20 -0.22 1.76
CA PHE A 220 -25.02 -0.07 2.64
C PHE A 220 -25.36 -0.17 4.13
N TYR A 221 -26.49 -0.79 4.47
CA TYR A 221 -26.92 -0.85 5.87
C TYR A 221 -25.95 -1.64 6.74
N MET A 222 -25.49 -1.03 7.84
CA MET A 222 -24.50 -1.59 8.77
C MET A 222 -23.18 -2.03 8.10
N SER A 223 -22.82 -1.43 6.98
CA SER A 223 -21.49 -1.62 6.38
C SER A 223 -20.50 -0.58 6.89
N GLU A 224 -19.19 -0.94 6.96
CA GLU A 224 -18.12 -0.07 7.45
C GLU A 224 -17.45 0.74 6.33
N ILE A 225 -18.22 1.32 5.40
CA ILE A 225 -17.66 2.01 4.26
C ILE A 225 -17.12 3.38 4.66
N HIS A 226 -15.84 3.60 4.40
CA HIS A 226 -15.11 4.84 4.67
C HIS A 226 -14.69 5.59 3.40
N SER A 227 -15.10 5.12 2.20
CA SER A 227 -14.76 5.76 0.95
C SER A 227 -15.58 7.02 0.70
N ASP A 228 -14.93 8.05 0.14
CA ASP A 228 -15.65 9.17 -0.45
C ASP A 228 -16.37 8.68 -1.71
N PHE A 229 -17.69 8.54 -1.62
CA PHE A 229 -18.49 8.20 -2.78
C PHE A 229 -18.63 9.42 -3.70
N HIS A 230 -18.09 9.31 -4.90
CA HIS A 230 -18.43 10.23 -5.98
C HIS A 230 -19.66 9.66 -6.68
N PHE A 231 -20.82 10.17 -6.29
CA PHE A 231 -22.06 9.81 -6.97
C PHE A 231 -22.13 10.51 -8.32
N SER A 232 -22.58 9.76 -9.32
CA SER A 232 -22.91 10.33 -10.63
C SER A 232 -23.95 11.46 -10.46
N SER A 233 -23.81 12.53 -11.25
CA SER A 233 -24.86 13.56 -11.36
C SER A 233 -26.18 13.02 -11.89
N LYS A 234 -26.20 11.78 -12.35
CA LYS A 234 -27.38 11.04 -12.86
C LYS A 234 -28.14 10.27 -11.78
N LEU A 235 -27.63 10.23 -10.53
CA LEU A 235 -28.28 9.51 -9.43
C LEU A 235 -29.66 10.09 -9.14
N GLN A 236 -30.70 9.25 -9.12
CA GLN A 236 -32.08 9.61 -8.85
C GLN A 236 -32.59 8.99 -7.55
#